data_6b1d26205f30c31d3512f76030359c2a
#
_entry.id   6b1d26205f30c31d3512f76030359c2a
#
_cell.length_a   1.000
_cell.length_b   1.000
_cell.length_c   1.000
_cell.angle_alpha   90.00
_cell.angle_beta   90.00
_cell.angle_gamma   90.00
#
_symmetry.space_group_name_H-M   'P 1'
#
loop_
_entity.id
_entity.type
_entity.pdbx_description
1 polymer ?
#
loop_
_entity_poly.entity_id
_entity_poly.type
_entity_poly.pdbx_seq_one_letter_code
_entity_poly.pdbx_strand_id
1 'polypeptide(L)'
;MTLTEHDDPVFSLHRGGKMEVASTVPVADADDLSLAYTPGVAKVCEAIAADPEVAHEYTWVGNTVAVVTDGTAVLGLGDIGPAAAMPVMEGKAILFKQFGGVDAIPIALDTTDTDEIVETIVRLAPTFGGINLEDISSPRCFEIERRLIERLDIPVFHDDQHGTAVVVLAGLYNALRLTDREPDEIKVVISGAGAAGVAITKILRSAGVRKISVVDRTGVITPARDDLNEVKRFLAEETADWARPGSVADALDGADVFVGVSGGTVPEEAVAKMAPDAIIFALANPNPEVHPDVANRHARIVATGRSDFPNQLNNVLVFPGIFRGALDVRATTISESMKLAAARAIADLVDDDELSETHIIPSPFDPRVSQAVARAVTDTARRDGLARRPY
;
A
#
# COMPACT_ATOMS: atom_id res chain seq x y z
N MET A 1 22.02 -23.38 -20.67
CA MET A 1 21.94 -22.38 -21.72
C MET A 1 21.47 -21.12 -21.03
N THR A 2 22.33 -20.18 -20.75
CA THR A 2 21.95 -18.88 -20.16
C THR A 2 21.18 -18.13 -21.26
N LEU A 3 19.88 -17.87 -21.00
CA LEU A 3 19.10 -16.97 -21.87
C LEU A 3 19.82 -15.64 -21.90
N THR A 4 20.03 -15.08 -23.08
CA THR A 4 20.49 -13.69 -23.21
C THR A 4 19.34 -12.77 -22.79
N GLU A 5 19.64 -11.54 -22.34
CA GLU A 5 18.58 -10.54 -21.99
C GLU A 5 17.54 -10.37 -23.10
N HIS A 6 17.90 -10.66 -24.36
CA HIS A 6 17.00 -10.59 -25.52
C HIS A 6 16.02 -11.75 -25.62
N ASP A 7 16.30 -12.89 -24.99
CA ASP A 7 15.48 -14.11 -25.07
C ASP A 7 14.55 -14.28 -23.85
N ASP A 8 14.73 -13.46 -22.81
CA ASP A 8 13.89 -13.48 -21.62
C ASP A 8 12.55 -12.76 -21.91
N PRO A 9 11.39 -13.44 -21.70
CA PRO A 9 10.07 -12.86 -21.93
C PRO A 9 9.80 -11.60 -21.09
N VAL A 10 10.46 -11.45 -19.93
CA VAL A 10 10.34 -10.24 -19.09
C VAL A 10 10.89 -9.02 -19.84
N PHE A 11 12.08 -9.09 -20.44
CA PHE A 11 12.64 -8.00 -21.23
C PHE A 11 11.83 -7.68 -22.48
N SER A 12 11.28 -8.72 -23.12
CA SER A 12 10.42 -8.54 -24.28
C SER A 12 9.14 -7.77 -23.94
N LEU A 13 8.52 -8.07 -22.80
CA LEU A 13 7.33 -7.36 -22.28
C LEU A 13 7.61 -5.89 -21.98
N HIS A 14 8.81 -5.55 -21.51
CA HIS A 14 9.17 -4.19 -21.13
C HIS A 14 9.73 -3.33 -22.28
N ARG A 15 9.94 -3.92 -23.45
CA ARG A 15 10.54 -3.20 -24.59
C ARG A 15 9.63 -2.07 -25.09
N GLY A 16 10.11 -0.84 -24.99
CA GLY A 16 9.38 0.36 -25.40
C GLY A 16 8.44 0.92 -24.33
N GLY A 17 8.51 0.37 -23.10
CA GLY A 17 7.62 0.72 -22.00
C GLY A 17 6.30 -0.05 -22.02
N LYS A 18 5.54 0.04 -20.94
CA LYS A 18 4.25 -0.67 -20.75
C LYS A 18 3.05 0.27 -20.84
N MET A 19 3.29 1.53 -21.11
CA MET A 19 2.27 2.60 -21.09
C MET A 19 2.33 3.43 -22.36
N GLU A 20 1.19 3.98 -22.71
CA GLU A 20 1.04 4.99 -23.75
C GLU A 20 0.02 6.06 -23.31
N VAL A 21 0.08 7.25 -23.92
CA VAL A 21 -0.93 8.28 -23.76
C VAL A 21 -1.80 8.26 -25.02
N ALA A 22 -3.11 8.06 -24.84
CA ALA A 22 -4.08 7.99 -25.93
C ALA A 22 -5.09 9.14 -25.83
N SER A 23 -5.49 9.69 -26.98
CA SER A 23 -6.57 10.66 -27.05
C SER A 23 -7.92 9.97 -26.81
N THR A 24 -8.78 10.61 -26.01
CA THR A 24 -10.16 10.15 -25.77
C THR A 24 -11.18 10.78 -26.72
N VAL A 25 -10.75 11.76 -27.54
CA VAL A 25 -11.57 12.45 -28.53
C VAL A 25 -10.85 12.45 -29.87
N PRO A 26 -11.58 12.37 -31.00
CA PRO A 26 -10.98 12.50 -32.31
C PRO A 26 -10.62 13.96 -32.59
N VAL A 27 -9.62 14.19 -33.43
CA VAL A 27 -9.30 15.47 -34.07
C VAL A 27 -9.07 15.15 -35.55
N ALA A 28 -10.15 15.04 -36.33
CA ALA A 28 -10.10 14.60 -37.71
C ALA A 28 -10.25 15.79 -38.72
N ASP A 29 -10.83 16.89 -38.30
CA ASP A 29 -11.08 18.05 -39.16
C ASP A 29 -10.93 19.39 -38.39
N ALA A 30 -11.21 20.51 -39.10
CA ALA A 30 -11.08 21.85 -38.54
C ALA A 30 -12.11 22.14 -37.44
N ASP A 31 -13.28 21.53 -37.50
CA ASP A 31 -14.34 21.70 -36.50
C ASP A 31 -13.94 21.00 -35.21
N ASP A 32 -13.47 19.76 -35.30
CA ASP A 32 -12.91 19.03 -34.16
C ASP A 32 -11.74 19.79 -33.50
N LEU A 33 -10.81 20.30 -34.32
CA LEU A 33 -9.67 21.10 -33.83
C LEU A 33 -10.15 22.38 -33.12
N SER A 34 -11.17 23.05 -33.66
CA SER A 34 -11.75 24.26 -33.07
C SER A 34 -12.40 23.99 -31.72
N LEU A 35 -13.02 22.83 -31.53
CA LEU A 35 -13.64 22.43 -30.28
C LEU A 35 -12.59 21.96 -29.24
N ALA A 36 -11.67 21.10 -29.68
CA ALA A 36 -10.70 20.49 -28.80
C ALA A 36 -9.55 21.43 -28.39
N TYR A 37 -9.25 22.45 -29.23
CA TYR A 37 -8.13 23.35 -28.99
C TYR A 37 -8.57 24.81 -29.21
N THR A 38 -7.99 25.51 -30.19
CA THR A 38 -8.25 26.96 -30.42
C THR A 38 -9.32 27.15 -31.46
N PRO A 39 -10.39 27.96 -31.20
CA PRO A 39 -10.61 28.85 -30.04
C PRO A 39 -11.49 28.24 -28.92
N GLY A 40 -12.05 27.07 -29.09
CA GLY A 40 -13.08 26.50 -28.19
C GLY A 40 -12.59 26.29 -26.77
N VAL A 41 -11.34 25.82 -26.58
CA VAL A 41 -10.70 25.55 -25.26
C VAL A 41 -10.70 26.77 -24.33
N ALA A 42 -10.69 27.99 -24.87
CA ALA A 42 -10.68 29.21 -24.07
C ALA A 42 -11.89 29.31 -23.12
N LYS A 43 -13.06 28.84 -23.55
CA LYS A 43 -14.27 28.82 -22.71
C LYS A 43 -14.10 27.90 -21.46
N VAL A 44 -13.47 26.78 -21.65
CA VAL A 44 -13.18 25.84 -20.53
C VAL A 44 -12.14 26.44 -19.58
N CYS A 45 -11.10 27.07 -20.13
CA CYS A 45 -10.10 27.78 -19.32
C CYS A 45 -10.74 28.92 -18.48
N GLU A 46 -11.64 29.70 -19.07
CA GLU A 46 -12.38 30.77 -18.38
C GLU A 46 -13.28 30.19 -17.26
N ALA A 47 -13.96 29.08 -17.52
CA ALA A 47 -14.78 28.41 -16.51
C ALA A 47 -13.95 27.93 -15.32
N ILE A 48 -12.80 27.28 -15.57
CA ILE A 48 -11.89 26.81 -14.52
C ILE A 48 -11.26 28.00 -13.77
N ALA A 49 -10.92 29.08 -14.45
CA ALA A 49 -10.39 30.29 -13.81
C ALA A 49 -11.42 30.96 -12.88
N ALA A 50 -12.71 30.85 -13.22
CA ALA A 50 -13.81 31.38 -12.40
C ALA A 50 -14.14 30.44 -11.23
N ASP A 51 -14.06 29.12 -11.43
CA ASP A 51 -14.29 28.09 -10.41
C ASP A 51 -13.29 26.93 -10.62
N PRO A 52 -12.19 26.88 -9.85
CA PRO A 52 -11.17 25.83 -9.96
C PRO A 52 -11.71 24.40 -9.74
N GLU A 53 -12.84 24.23 -9.03
CA GLU A 53 -13.43 22.92 -8.75
C GLU A 53 -13.92 22.22 -10.03
N VAL A 54 -14.29 22.96 -11.07
CA VAL A 54 -14.74 22.38 -12.33
C VAL A 54 -13.59 21.77 -13.17
N ALA A 55 -12.32 22.01 -12.79
CA ALA A 55 -11.19 21.32 -13.41
C ALA A 55 -11.31 19.80 -13.34
N HIS A 56 -11.85 19.28 -12.24
CA HIS A 56 -12.09 17.84 -12.06
C HIS A 56 -13.12 17.25 -13.04
N GLU A 57 -13.98 18.09 -13.61
CA GLU A 57 -14.98 17.67 -14.59
C GLU A 57 -14.47 17.80 -16.03
N TYR A 58 -13.73 18.88 -16.32
CA TYR A 58 -13.36 19.22 -17.69
C TYR A 58 -11.91 18.89 -18.06
N THR A 59 -11.16 18.30 -17.14
CA THR A 59 -9.79 17.83 -17.39
C THR A 59 -9.58 16.41 -16.86
N TRP A 60 -8.45 15.82 -17.17
CA TRP A 60 -8.10 14.49 -16.66
C TRP A 60 -7.78 14.45 -15.16
N VAL A 61 -7.65 15.62 -14.51
CA VAL A 61 -7.34 15.73 -13.06
C VAL A 61 -8.29 14.88 -12.22
N GLY A 62 -9.58 14.83 -12.57
CA GLY A 62 -10.57 14.06 -11.82
C GLY A 62 -10.33 12.55 -11.79
N ASN A 63 -9.48 12.00 -12.66
CA ASN A 63 -9.21 10.56 -12.77
C ASN A 63 -7.72 10.21 -12.74
N THR A 64 -6.81 11.17 -12.46
CA THR A 64 -5.38 10.97 -12.62
C THR A 64 -4.64 11.02 -11.29
N VAL A 65 -3.72 10.07 -11.06
CA VAL A 65 -2.86 9.96 -9.87
C VAL A 65 -1.39 10.04 -10.29
N ALA A 66 -0.57 10.83 -9.58
CA ALA A 66 0.88 10.73 -9.70
C ALA A 66 1.40 9.53 -8.90
N VAL A 67 2.22 8.68 -9.52
CA VAL A 67 3.00 7.64 -8.82
C VAL A 67 4.42 8.16 -8.69
N VAL A 68 4.77 8.64 -7.50
CA VAL A 68 6.02 9.36 -7.25
C VAL A 68 7.00 8.49 -6.50
N THR A 69 8.23 8.42 -7.00
CA THR A 69 9.34 7.68 -6.38
C THR A 69 10.65 8.48 -6.46
N ASP A 70 11.55 8.21 -5.52
CA ASP A 70 12.98 8.57 -5.61
C ASP A 70 13.88 7.34 -5.85
N GLY A 71 13.28 6.15 -5.93
CA GLY A 71 13.96 4.89 -6.20
C GLY A 71 14.87 4.37 -5.09
N THR A 72 14.65 4.80 -3.83
CA THR A 72 15.53 4.45 -2.69
C THR A 72 15.11 3.20 -1.91
N ALA A 73 13.94 2.59 -2.24
CA ALA A 73 13.44 1.40 -1.55
C ALA A 73 12.75 0.41 -2.49
N VAL A 74 13.30 0.21 -3.69
CA VAL A 74 12.66 -0.54 -4.78
C VAL A 74 12.66 -2.03 -4.48
N LEU A 75 11.49 -2.62 -4.24
CA LEU A 75 11.29 -4.04 -3.96
C LEU A 75 12.34 -4.58 -2.95
N GLY A 76 12.93 -5.75 -3.22
CA GLY A 76 14.07 -6.29 -2.46
C GLY A 76 15.44 -5.79 -2.92
N LEU A 77 15.50 -4.85 -3.87
CA LEU A 77 16.74 -4.33 -4.46
C LEU A 77 17.33 -3.15 -3.68
N GLY A 78 16.49 -2.45 -2.90
CA GLY A 78 16.91 -1.28 -2.13
C GLY A 78 17.07 -0.01 -2.97
N ASP A 79 18.11 0.76 -2.71
CA ASP A 79 18.41 2.02 -3.42
C ASP A 79 19.07 1.72 -4.77
N ILE A 80 18.28 1.79 -5.83
CA ILE A 80 18.73 1.61 -7.21
C ILE A 80 18.55 2.87 -8.07
N GLY A 81 18.03 3.93 -7.46
CA GLY A 81 17.80 5.23 -8.07
C GLY A 81 16.55 5.32 -8.95
N PRO A 82 16.14 6.56 -9.28
CA PRO A 82 14.85 6.85 -9.93
C PRO A 82 14.74 6.24 -11.35
N ALA A 83 15.79 6.25 -12.14
CA ALA A 83 15.75 5.71 -13.49
C ALA A 83 15.51 4.18 -13.51
N ALA A 84 16.16 3.44 -12.60
CA ALA A 84 15.99 1.99 -12.49
C ALA A 84 14.66 1.59 -11.85
N ALA A 85 14.00 2.50 -11.13
CA ALA A 85 12.67 2.29 -10.55
C ALA A 85 11.54 2.37 -11.60
N MET A 86 11.75 3.00 -12.75
CA MET A 86 10.71 3.24 -13.76
C MET A 86 9.92 1.99 -14.17
N PRO A 87 10.53 0.81 -14.41
CA PRO A 87 9.76 -0.38 -14.75
C PRO A 87 8.73 -0.80 -13.68
N VAL A 88 9.05 -0.55 -12.39
CA VAL A 88 8.12 -0.81 -11.27
C VAL A 88 7.01 0.23 -11.28
N MET A 89 7.33 1.51 -11.48
CA MET A 89 6.34 2.60 -11.54
C MET A 89 5.36 2.45 -12.70
N GLU A 90 5.84 2.03 -13.88
CA GLU A 90 4.95 1.66 -14.99
C GLU A 90 4.07 0.45 -14.62
N GLY A 91 4.63 -0.55 -13.93
CA GLY A 91 3.87 -1.67 -13.40
C GLY A 91 2.75 -1.21 -12.48
N LYS A 92 3.06 -0.32 -11.53
CA LYS A 92 2.06 0.28 -10.65
C LYS A 92 0.96 1.00 -11.44
N ALA A 93 1.35 1.80 -12.44
CA ALA A 93 0.40 2.57 -13.24
C ALA A 93 -0.57 1.69 -14.05
N ILE A 94 -0.10 0.60 -14.66
CA ILE A 94 -1.00 -0.33 -15.37
C ILE A 94 -1.97 -1.03 -14.43
N LEU A 95 -1.55 -1.35 -13.18
CA LEU A 95 -2.43 -1.94 -12.18
C LEU A 95 -3.51 -0.94 -11.73
N PHE A 96 -3.18 0.33 -11.54
CA PHE A 96 -4.16 1.40 -11.31
C PHE A 96 -5.22 1.44 -12.41
N LYS A 97 -4.77 1.38 -13.67
CA LYS A 97 -5.68 1.42 -14.83
C LYS A 97 -6.55 0.18 -14.92
N GLN A 98 -5.96 -1.01 -14.84
CA GLN A 98 -6.67 -2.26 -15.08
C GLN A 98 -7.66 -2.60 -13.96
N PHE A 99 -7.30 -2.35 -12.71
CA PHE A 99 -8.14 -2.73 -11.58
C PHE A 99 -9.00 -1.58 -11.04
N GLY A 100 -8.52 -0.33 -11.13
CA GLY A 100 -9.22 0.84 -10.58
C GLY A 100 -9.84 1.77 -11.63
N GLY A 101 -9.52 1.57 -12.92
CA GLY A 101 -9.91 2.52 -13.97
C GLY A 101 -9.25 3.91 -13.82
N VAL A 102 -8.24 4.02 -12.98
CA VAL A 102 -7.51 5.26 -12.66
C VAL A 102 -6.32 5.43 -13.60
N ASP A 103 -6.17 6.61 -14.16
CA ASP A 103 -4.99 6.97 -14.95
C ASP A 103 -3.85 7.35 -14.00
N ALA A 104 -2.75 6.61 -14.04
CA ALA A 104 -1.62 6.86 -13.16
C ALA A 104 -0.37 7.24 -13.97
N ILE A 105 0.31 8.29 -13.55
CA ILE A 105 1.48 8.83 -14.24
C ILE A 105 2.71 8.64 -13.37
N PRO A 106 3.71 7.84 -13.80
CA PRO A 106 4.99 7.69 -13.12
C PRO A 106 5.78 9.00 -13.10
N ILE A 107 6.27 9.39 -11.92
CA ILE A 107 7.12 10.55 -11.69
C ILE A 107 8.33 10.09 -10.88
N ALA A 108 9.46 9.90 -11.53
CA ALA A 108 10.72 9.54 -10.88
C ALA A 108 11.55 10.80 -10.62
N LEU A 109 11.91 11.09 -9.38
CA LEU A 109 12.61 12.28 -8.94
C LEU A 109 14.08 11.97 -8.69
N ASP A 110 14.97 12.69 -9.35
CA ASP A 110 16.43 12.59 -9.17
C ASP A 110 16.90 13.44 -7.97
N THR A 111 16.30 13.18 -6.81
CA THR A 111 16.68 13.78 -5.53
C THR A 111 16.22 12.89 -4.39
N THR A 112 17.00 12.88 -3.30
CA THR A 112 16.64 12.26 -2.03
C THR A 112 16.41 13.29 -0.92
N ASP A 113 16.46 14.58 -1.25
CA ASP A 113 16.19 15.66 -0.32
C ASP A 113 14.68 15.78 -0.05
N THR A 114 14.30 15.69 1.22
CA THR A 114 12.89 15.73 1.65
C THR A 114 12.19 17.04 1.26
N ASP A 115 12.89 18.18 1.36
CA ASP A 115 12.31 19.49 1.02
C ASP A 115 12.09 19.60 -0.50
N GLU A 116 13.05 19.18 -1.30
CA GLU A 116 12.93 19.18 -2.77
C GLU A 116 11.80 18.26 -3.25
N ILE A 117 11.68 17.04 -2.67
CA ILE A 117 10.61 16.10 -3.00
C ILE A 117 9.25 16.72 -2.69
N VAL A 118 9.05 17.23 -1.48
CA VAL A 118 7.79 17.83 -1.05
C VAL A 118 7.43 19.05 -1.90
N GLU A 119 8.39 19.97 -2.12
CA GLU A 119 8.14 21.15 -2.95
C GLU A 119 7.82 20.80 -4.42
N THR A 120 8.49 19.81 -4.97
CA THR A 120 8.22 19.35 -6.34
C THR A 120 6.81 18.79 -6.46
N ILE A 121 6.40 17.91 -5.55
CA ILE A 121 5.08 17.30 -5.57
C ILE A 121 3.97 18.37 -5.38
N VAL A 122 4.15 19.31 -4.46
CA VAL A 122 3.20 20.40 -4.25
C VAL A 122 3.01 21.24 -5.51
N ARG A 123 4.09 21.51 -6.26
CA ARG A 123 4.00 22.27 -7.52
C ARG A 123 3.37 21.48 -8.67
N LEU A 124 3.46 20.16 -8.65
CA LEU A 124 2.83 19.26 -9.62
C LEU A 124 1.37 18.96 -9.30
N ALA A 125 0.94 19.13 -8.05
CA ALA A 125 -0.38 18.75 -7.56
C ALA A 125 -1.57 19.27 -8.39
N PRO A 126 -1.55 20.49 -9.01
CA PRO A 126 -2.66 20.94 -9.84
C PRO A 126 -2.97 20.04 -11.04
N THR A 127 -2.08 19.13 -11.42
CA THR A 127 -2.26 18.19 -12.54
C THR A 127 -3.00 16.92 -12.13
N PHE A 128 -3.10 16.63 -10.83
CA PHE A 128 -3.51 15.33 -10.30
C PHE A 128 -4.68 15.42 -9.33
N GLY A 129 -5.51 14.38 -9.31
CA GLY A 129 -6.56 14.19 -8.30
C GLY A 129 -6.06 13.47 -7.05
N GLY A 130 -4.86 12.90 -7.07
CA GLY A 130 -4.24 12.24 -5.95
C GLY A 130 -2.76 11.94 -6.16
N ILE A 131 -2.06 11.63 -5.08
CA ILE A 131 -0.62 11.32 -5.05
C ILE A 131 -0.42 9.95 -4.40
N ASN A 132 0.16 9.01 -5.14
CA ASN A 132 0.70 7.77 -4.61
C ASN A 132 2.21 7.88 -4.47
N LEU A 133 2.72 7.75 -3.25
CA LEU A 133 4.16 7.64 -2.98
C LEU A 133 4.56 6.17 -3.05
N GLU A 134 5.67 5.87 -3.71
CA GLU A 134 6.11 4.51 -3.97
C GLU A 134 7.62 4.39 -3.81
N ASP A 135 8.10 3.31 -3.19
CA ASP A 135 9.52 2.96 -3.10
C ASP A 135 10.43 4.07 -2.52
N ILE A 136 9.90 4.88 -1.59
CA ILE A 136 10.65 5.91 -0.85
C ILE A 136 11.07 5.35 0.50
N SER A 137 12.36 5.38 0.80
CA SER A 137 12.93 4.74 1.97
C SER A 137 12.53 5.38 3.31
N SER A 138 12.33 4.54 4.33
CA SER A 138 12.22 4.96 5.72
C SER A 138 13.58 5.49 6.24
N PRO A 139 13.62 6.55 7.10
CA PRO A 139 12.46 7.20 7.72
C PRO A 139 11.85 8.36 6.93
N ARG A 140 12.49 8.80 5.80
CA ARG A 140 12.07 10.00 5.03
C ARG A 140 10.62 9.91 4.52
N CYS A 141 10.18 8.72 4.13
CA CYS A 141 8.83 8.50 3.60
C CYS A 141 7.72 8.99 4.56
N PHE A 142 7.91 8.85 5.88
CA PHE A 142 6.93 9.30 6.87
C PHE A 142 6.80 10.83 6.91
N GLU A 143 7.93 11.54 6.88
CA GLU A 143 7.95 13.00 6.87
C GLU A 143 7.39 13.56 5.56
N ILE A 144 7.80 12.98 4.42
CA ILE A 144 7.32 13.38 3.10
C ILE A 144 5.80 13.25 3.04
N GLU A 145 5.25 12.09 3.39
CA GLU A 145 3.81 11.85 3.36
C GLU A 145 3.06 12.80 4.30
N ARG A 146 3.49 12.94 5.55
CA ARG A 146 2.86 13.85 6.53
C ARG A 146 2.81 15.29 6.00
N ARG A 147 3.94 15.80 5.50
CA ARG A 147 4.03 17.18 4.98
C ARG A 147 3.17 17.40 3.75
N LEU A 148 3.04 16.40 2.88
CA LEU A 148 2.16 16.48 1.72
C LEU A 148 0.69 16.48 2.13
N ILE A 149 0.29 15.62 3.08
CA ILE A 149 -1.08 15.59 3.62
C ILE A 149 -1.45 16.95 4.26
N GLU A 150 -0.51 17.61 4.94
CA GLU A 150 -0.72 18.93 5.57
C GLU A 150 -0.84 20.07 4.55
N ARG A 151 -0.27 19.92 3.35
CA ARG A 151 -0.16 21.00 2.34
C ARG A 151 -1.09 20.85 1.16
N LEU A 152 -1.63 19.67 0.94
CA LEU A 152 -2.46 19.35 -0.22
C LEU A 152 -3.90 19.03 0.19
N ASP A 153 -4.84 19.43 -0.63
CA ASP A 153 -6.26 19.13 -0.48
C ASP A 153 -6.71 17.89 -1.27
N ILE A 154 -5.77 17.10 -1.75
CA ILE A 154 -6.00 15.87 -2.50
C ILE A 154 -5.44 14.69 -1.75
N PRO A 155 -5.96 13.46 -1.97
CA PRO A 155 -5.46 12.26 -1.30
C PRO A 155 -3.97 12.04 -1.57
N VAL A 156 -3.21 11.84 -0.49
CA VAL A 156 -1.82 11.38 -0.50
C VAL A 156 -1.77 10.03 0.22
N PHE A 157 -1.08 9.06 -0.37
CA PHE A 157 -1.02 7.70 0.14
C PHE A 157 0.32 7.05 -0.21
N HIS A 158 1.02 6.54 0.78
CA HIS A 158 2.26 5.79 0.57
C HIS A 158 1.93 4.30 0.57
N ASP A 159 2.01 3.65 -0.60
CA ASP A 159 1.51 2.28 -0.73
C ASP A 159 2.32 1.26 0.07
N ASP A 160 3.65 1.38 0.14
CA ASP A 160 4.49 0.48 0.95
C ASP A 160 4.18 0.53 2.45
N GLN A 161 3.64 1.65 2.92
CA GLN A 161 3.12 1.76 4.28
C GLN A 161 1.71 1.18 4.37
N HIS A 162 0.79 1.84 3.73
CA HIS A 162 -0.64 1.68 3.98
C HIS A 162 -1.28 0.57 3.16
N GLY A 163 -0.84 0.34 1.91
CA GLY A 163 -1.31 -0.78 1.10
C GLY A 163 -0.98 -2.11 1.77
N THR A 164 0.28 -2.26 2.23
CA THR A 164 0.73 -3.43 2.97
C THR A 164 -0.03 -3.59 4.29
N ALA A 165 -0.24 -2.52 5.04
CA ALA A 165 -0.96 -2.58 6.32
C ALA A 165 -2.43 -3.00 6.14
N VAL A 166 -3.11 -2.47 5.13
CA VAL A 166 -4.51 -2.78 4.83
C VAL A 166 -4.68 -4.23 4.40
N VAL A 167 -3.82 -4.75 3.51
CA VAL A 167 -3.93 -6.15 3.07
C VAL A 167 -3.58 -7.14 4.19
N VAL A 168 -2.63 -6.82 5.05
CA VAL A 168 -2.31 -7.60 6.26
C VAL A 168 -3.52 -7.68 7.18
N LEU A 169 -4.18 -6.55 7.45
CA LEU A 169 -5.36 -6.51 8.29
C LEU A 169 -6.53 -7.29 7.67
N ALA A 170 -6.72 -7.19 6.35
CA ALA A 170 -7.75 -7.94 5.64
C ALA A 170 -7.55 -9.46 5.80
N GLY A 171 -6.31 -9.95 5.54
CA GLY A 171 -5.97 -11.36 5.75
C GLY A 171 -6.11 -11.79 7.22
N LEU A 172 -5.72 -10.90 8.16
CA LEU A 172 -5.84 -11.18 9.58
C LEU A 172 -7.31 -11.34 10.03
N TYR A 173 -8.22 -10.51 9.56
CA TYR A 173 -9.65 -10.66 9.90
C TYR A 173 -10.16 -12.04 9.56
N ASN A 174 -9.85 -12.57 8.38
CA ASN A 174 -10.29 -13.91 7.98
C ASN A 174 -9.53 -15.04 8.69
N ALA A 175 -8.23 -14.84 8.96
CA ALA A 175 -7.47 -15.78 9.76
C ALA A 175 -8.01 -15.90 11.20
N LEU A 176 -8.45 -14.79 11.78
CA LEU A 176 -9.09 -14.78 13.12
C LEU A 176 -10.44 -15.48 13.10
N ARG A 177 -11.27 -15.30 12.04
CA ARG A 177 -12.52 -16.05 11.86
C ARG A 177 -12.28 -17.57 11.85
N LEU A 178 -11.23 -18.04 11.15
CA LEU A 178 -10.88 -19.46 11.09
C LEU A 178 -10.34 -20.03 12.40
N THR A 179 -9.72 -19.19 13.22
CA THR A 179 -9.12 -19.62 14.50
C THR A 179 -9.98 -19.31 15.73
N ASP A 180 -11.17 -18.74 15.51
CA ASP A 180 -12.13 -18.34 16.57
C ASP A 180 -11.47 -17.47 17.65
N ARG A 181 -10.75 -16.42 17.21
CA ARG A 181 -10.01 -15.50 18.10
C ARG A 181 -10.42 -14.05 17.83
N GLU A 182 -10.40 -13.25 18.89
CA GLU A 182 -10.66 -11.82 18.81
C GLU A 182 -9.35 -11.01 18.76
N PRO A 183 -9.36 -9.81 18.12
CA PRO A 183 -8.15 -8.99 17.97
C PRO A 183 -7.45 -8.61 19.28
N ASP A 184 -8.17 -8.42 20.38
CA ASP A 184 -7.60 -8.03 21.68
C ASP A 184 -6.98 -9.21 22.46
N GLU A 185 -7.28 -10.44 22.05
CA GLU A 185 -6.75 -11.66 22.67
C GLU A 185 -5.39 -12.07 22.13
N ILE A 186 -5.11 -11.80 20.84
CA ILE A 186 -3.93 -12.30 20.14
C ILE A 186 -2.65 -11.55 20.49
N LYS A 187 -1.55 -12.30 20.49
CA LYS A 187 -0.18 -11.81 20.60
C LYS A 187 0.44 -11.75 19.20
N VAL A 188 0.78 -10.55 18.75
CA VAL A 188 1.33 -10.28 17.42
C VAL A 188 2.81 -9.92 17.52
N VAL A 189 3.64 -10.55 16.70
CA VAL A 189 5.05 -10.19 16.52
C VAL A 189 5.23 -9.65 15.10
N ILE A 190 5.73 -8.42 14.99
CA ILE A 190 6.05 -7.78 13.71
C ILE A 190 7.57 -7.70 13.56
N SER A 191 8.13 -8.40 12.59
CA SER A 191 9.55 -8.35 12.27
C SER A 191 9.79 -7.32 11.16
N GLY A 192 10.32 -6.17 11.55
CA GLY A 192 10.60 -5.02 10.69
C GLY A 192 10.00 -3.72 11.25
N ALA A 193 10.85 -2.70 11.38
CA ALA A 193 10.49 -1.36 11.87
C ALA A 193 10.62 -0.28 10.77
N GLY A 194 10.47 -0.69 9.51
CA GLY A 194 10.45 0.18 8.35
C GLY A 194 9.05 0.70 8.03
N ALA A 195 8.86 1.16 6.79
CA ALA A 195 7.60 1.73 6.30
C ALA A 195 6.39 0.84 6.60
N ALA A 196 6.42 -0.42 6.16
CA ALA A 196 5.33 -1.38 6.38
C ALA A 196 5.12 -1.70 7.87
N GLY A 197 6.18 -1.98 8.63
CA GLY A 197 6.05 -2.37 10.04
C GLY A 197 5.41 -1.31 10.92
N VAL A 198 5.74 -0.04 10.68
CA VAL A 198 5.10 1.10 11.37
C VAL A 198 3.61 1.18 11.04
N ALA A 199 3.27 1.10 9.76
CA ALA A 199 1.88 1.19 9.30
C ALA A 199 1.04 0.01 9.78
N ILE A 200 1.60 -1.21 9.75
CA ILE A 200 0.95 -2.42 10.28
C ILE A 200 0.70 -2.27 11.78
N THR A 201 1.68 -1.78 12.56
CA THR A 201 1.49 -1.54 13.99
C THR A 201 0.32 -0.60 14.24
N LYS A 202 0.26 0.53 13.52
CA LYS A 202 -0.82 1.52 13.66
C LYS A 202 -2.19 0.93 13.32
N ILE A 203 -2.32 0.26 12.18
CA ILE A 203 -3.62 -0.25 11.73
C ILE A 203 -4.12 -1.40 12.62
N LEU A 204 -3.22 -2.28 13.10
CA LEU A 204 -3.58 -3.34 14.02
C LEU A 204 -4.03 -2.80 15.38
N ARG A 205 -3.35 -1.75 15.91
CA ARG A 205 -3.80 -1.04 17.11
C ARG A 205 -5.21 -0.43 16.91
N SER A 206 -5.43 0.20 15.77
CA SER A 206 -6.74 0.79 15.41
C SER A 206 -7.83 -0.28 15.26
N ALA A 207 -7.46 -1.49 14.83
CA ALA A 207 -8.36 -2.64 14.73
C ALA A 207 -8.58 -3.37 16.06
N GLY A 208 -7.98 -2.93 17.17
CA GLY A 208 -8.22 -3.48 18.52
C GLY A 208 -7.13 -4.43 19.01
N VAL A 209 -6.10 -4.74 18.24
CA VAL A 209 -4.97 -5.57 18.71
C VAL A 209 -4.19 -4.83 19.80
N ARG A 210 -4.02 -5.46 20.97
CA ARG A 210 -3.38 -4.83 22.13
C ARG A 210 -1.97 -5.35 22.40
N LYS A 211 -1.69 -6.60 22.10
CA LYS A 211 -0.45 -7.30 22.47
C LYS A 211 0.47 -7.40 21.25
N ILE A 212 1.17 -6.31 20.94
CA ILE A 212 2.09 -6.21 19.80
C ILE A 212 3.53 -6.08 20.29
N SER A 213 4.43 -6.86 19.69
CA SER A 213 5.88 -6.71 19.82
C SER A 213 6.47 -6.43 18.43
N VAL A 214 7.15 -5.30 18.27
CA VAL A 214 7.89 -4.99 17.04
C VAL A 214 9.36 -5.31 17.23
N VAL A 215 9.96 -6.00 16.27
CA VAL A 215 11.35 -6.46 16.32
C VAL A 215 12.15 -5.87 15.18
N ASP A 216 13.34 -5.38 15.46
CA ASP A 216 14.34 -5.03 14.46
C ASP A 216 15.60 -5.93 14.59
N ARG A 217 16.67 -5.61 13.87
CA ARG A 217 17.92 -6.37 13.89
C ARG A 217 18.59 -6.46 15.28
N THR A 218 18.28 -5.54 16.18
CA THR A 218 18.83 -5.48 17.54
C THR A 218 17.96 -6.22 18.56
N GLY A 219 16.72 -6.56 18.20
CA GLY A 219 15.74 -7.24 19.06
C GLY A 219 14.43 -6.49 19.20
N VAL A 220 13.65 -6.82 20.22
CA VAL A 220 12.35 -6.17 20.49
C VAL A 220 12.53 -4.69 20.78
N ILE A 221 11.74 -3.87 20.11
CA ILE A 221 11.71 -2.42 20.32
C ILE A 221 10.91 -2.13 21.59
N THR A 222 11.60 -1.56 22.60
CA THR A 222 11.00 -1.19 23.89
C THR A 222 11.51 0.18 24.32
N PRO A 223 10.79 0.90 25.23
CA PRO A 223 11.26 2.18 25.74
C PRO A 223 12.59 2.15 26.50
N ALA A 224 13.04 0.96 26.90
CA ALA A 224 14.31 0.78 27.62
C ALA A 224 15.55 0.80 26.70
N ARG A 225 15.38 0.81 25.38
CA ARG A 225 16.46 0.88 24.39
C ARG A 225 16.96 2.32 24.22
N ASP A 226 18.24 2.50 24.08
CA ASP A 226 18.92 3.80 23.88
C ASP A 226 19.31 4.08 22.41
N ASP A 227 19.18 3.09 21.51
CA ASP A 227 19.50 3.16 20.08
C ASP A 227 18.30 3.55 19.19
N LEU A 228 17.24 4.12 19.75
CA LEU A 228 16.00 4.41 19.05
C LEU A 228 16.06 5.78 18.31
N ASN A 229 15.80 5.75 16.99
CA ASN A 229 15.43 6.95 16.25
C ASN A 229 13.96 7.34 16.58
N GLU A 230 13.49 8.45 16.03
CA GLU A 230 12.13 8.97 16.27
C GLU A 230 11.03 7.93 15.97
N VAL A 231 11.12 7.26 14.81
CA VAL A 231 10.16 6.25 14.39
C VAL A 231 10.13 5.04 15.33
N LYS A 232 11.30 4.57 15.76
CA LYS A 232 11.39 3.47 16.73
C LYS A 232 10.94 3.87 18.13
N ARG A 233 11.15 5.14 18.53
CA ARG A 233 10.57 5.67 19.76
C ARG A 233 9.06 5.64 19.74
N PHE A 234 8.46 6.10 18.65
CA PHE A 234 7.01 5.99 18.44
C PHE A 234 6.54 4.53 18.60
N LEU A 235 7.19 3.55 17.92
CA LEU A 235 6.85 2.13 18.05
C LEU A 235 7.01 1.62 19.49
N ALA A 236 8.07 2.02 20.17
CA ALA A 236 8.33 1.64 21.56
C ALA A 236 7.21 2.15 22.50
N GLU A 237 6.73 3.37 22.28
CA GLU A 237 5.63 3.98 23.04
C GLU A 237 4.29 3.28 22.74
N GLU A 238 3.97 3.05 21.46
CA GLU A 238 2.75 2.37 21.02
C GLU A 238 2.60 0.94 21.54
N THR A 239 3.72 0.26 21.82
CA THR A 239 3.73 -1.14 22.25
C THR A 239 4.19 -1.35 23.69
N ALA A 240 4.40 -0.27 24.45
CA ALA A 240 4.97 -0.28 25.80
C ALA A 240 4.16 -1.11 26.81
N ASP A 241 2.87 -1.19 26.63
CA ASP A 241 1.95 -1.94 27.49
C ASP A 241 2.19 -3.46 27.42
N TRP A 242 2.74 -3.96 26.30
CA TRP A 242 2.95 -5.39 26.06
C TRP A 242 4.40 -5.77 25.81
N ALA A 243 5.13 -5.07 24.92
CA ALA A 243 6.48 -5.45 24.47
C ALA A 243 7.47 -5.61 25.64
N ARG A 244 8.30 -6.63 25.59
CA ARG A 244 9.35 -6.91 26.58
C ARG A 244 10.70 -7.07 25.88
N PRO A 245 11.80 -6.63 26.48
CA PRO A 245 13.13 -6.83 25.90
C PRO A 245 13.42 -8.31 25.59
N GLY A 246 14.02 -8.56 24.44
CA GLY A 246 14.38 -9.90 23.98
C GLY A 246 14.73 -9.96 22.50
N SER A 247 15.07 -11.13 22.03
CA SER A 247 15.29 -11.45 20.62
C SER A 247 13.96 -11.70 19.90
N VAL A 248 14.01 -11.90 18.57
CA VAL A 248 12.83 -12.35 17.80
C VAL A 248 12.33 -13.71 18.31
N ALA A 249 13.24 -14.60 18.71
CA ALA A 249 12.89 -15.92 19.23
C ALA A 249 12.17 -15.84 20.60
N ASP A 250 12.55 -14.86 21.43
CA ASP A 250 11.85 -14.61 22.71
C ASP A 250 10.47 -14.01 22.47
N ALA A 251 10.33 -13.15 21.48
CA ALA A 251 9.03 -12.54 21.12
C ALA A 251 8.05 -13.57 20.54
N LEU A 252 8.57 -14.54 19.77
CA LEU A 252 7.74 -15.59 19.14
C LEU A 252 7.28 -16.67 20.14
N ASP A 253 7.85 -16.77 21.33
CA ASP A 253 7.43 -17.76 22.32
C ASP A 253 5.97 -17.51 22.76
N GLY A 254 5.09 -18.43 22.36
CA GLY A 254 3.64 -18.33 22.58
C GLY A 254 2.95 -17.19 21.80
N ALA A 255 3.55 -16.68 20.74
CA ALA A 255 2.90 -15.72 19.84
C ALA A 255 1.85 -16.39 18.95
N ASP A 256 0.71 -15.73 18.76
CA ASP A 256 -0.38 -16.21 17.92
C ASP A 256 -0.18 -15.84 16.45
N VAL A 257 0.40 -14.67 16.18
CA VAL A 257 0.57 -14.12 14.84
C VAL A 257 2.00 -13.62 14.65
N PHE A 258 2.63 -14.00 13.56
CA PHE A 258 3.88 -13.42 13.06
C PHE A 258 3.63 -12.67 11.75
N VAL A 259 4.14 -11.44 11.66
CA VAL A 259 4.15 -10.63 10.43
C VAL A 259 5.58 -10.23 10.11
N GLY A 260 6.12 -10.77 9.03
CA GLY A 260 7.48 -10.48 8.54
C GLY A 260 7.45 -9.46 7.42
N VAL A 261 8.18 -8.34 7.59
CA VAL A 261 8.36 -7.24 6.62
C VAL A 261 9.78 -6.66 6.69
N SER A 262 10.75 -7.51 7.01
CA SER A 262 12.14 -7.06 7.31
C SER A 262 13.19 -7.54 6.31
N GLY A 263 12.90 -8.53 5.48
CA GLY A 263 13.87 -9.20 4.61
C GLY A 263 14.91 -10.04 5.36
N GLY A 264 14.75 -10.22 6.68
CA GLY A 264 15.60 -11.12 7.49
C GLY A 264 15.05 -12.56 7.50
N THR A 265 15.83 -13.50 8.04
CA THR A 265 15.39 -14.90 8.20
C THR A 265 15.10 -15.19 9.67
N VAL A 266 13.97 -15.83 9.95
CA VAL A 266 13.59 -16.33 11.27
C VAL A 266 13.93 -17.82 11.36
N PRO A 267 14.71 -18.27 12.37
CA PRO A 267 15.04 -19.68 12.52
C PRO A 267 13.81 -20.53 12.83
N GLU A 268 13.76 -21.76 12.29
CA GLU A 268 12.66 -22.71 12.50
C GLU A 268 12.39 -22.99 13.98
N GLU A 269 13.45 -23.06 14.79
CA GLU A 269 13.34 -23.31 16.24
C GLU A 269 12.59 -22.18 16.98
N ALA A 270 12.63 -20.96 16.43
CA ALA A 270 11.86 -19.85 16.98
C ALA A 270 10.38 -19.93 16.53
N VAL A 271 10.13 -20.28 15.28
CA VAL A 271 8.78 -20.49 14.73
C VAL A 271 8.07 -21.63 15.47
N ALA A 272 8.78 -22.72 15.79
CA ALA A 272 8.25 -23.88 16.52
C ALA A 272 7.76 -23.56 17.95
N LYS A 273 8.11 -22.39 18.50
CA LYS A 273 7.65 -21.94 19.82
C LYS A 273 6.37 -21.12 19.79
N MET A 274 5.86 -20.81 18.62
CA MET A 274 4.59 -20.07 18.49
C MET A 274 3.42 -20.87 19.11
N ALA A 275 2.34 -20.17 19.38
CA ALA A 275 1.13 -20.77 19.93
C ALA A 275 0.55 -21.83 18.97
N PRO A 276 -0.23 -22.80 19.47
CA PRO A 276 -1.03 -23.69 18.62
C PRO A 276 -1.94 -22.89 17.68
N ASP A 277 -2.17 -23.40 16.46
CA ASP A 277 -2.93 -22.72 15.41
C ASP A 277 -2.39 -21.32 15.06
N ALA A 278 -1.07 -21.16 15.08
CA ALA A 278 -0.41 -19.90 14.75
C ALA A 278 -0.71 -19.46 13.32
N ILE A 279 -0.61 -18.13 13.09
CA ILE A 279 -0.78 -17.47 11.81
C ILE A 279 0.57 -16.84 11.43
N ILE A 280 1.07 -17.12 10.22
CA ILE A 280 2.34 -16.58 9.72
C ILE A 280 2.11 -15.85 8.41
N PHE A 281 2.37 -14.54 8.41
CA PHE A 281 2.42 -13.68 7.23
C PHE A 281 3.87 -13.26 6.98
N ALA A 282 4.58 -13.98 6.09
CA ALA A 282 5.97 -13.72 5.74
C ALA A 282 6.05 -13.01 4.39
N LEU A 283 6.12 -11.68 4.41
CA LEU A 283 5.81 -10.82 3.25
C LEU A 283 7.04 -10.31 2.49
N ALA A 284 8.25 -10.52 3.00
CA ALA A 284 9.45 -10.06 2.30
C ALA A 284 9.61 -10.73 0.93
N ASN A 285 9.97 -9.92 -0.07
CA ASN A 285 10.26 -10.36 -1.43
C ASN A 285 11.74 -10.11 -1.76
N PRO A 286 12.41 -11.00 -2.52
CA PRO A 286 11.89 -12.28 -3.05
C PRO A 286 11.90 -13.43 -2.04
N ASN A 287 12.58 -13.28 -0.90
CA ASN A 287 12.75 -14.33 0.11
C ASN A 287 11.94 -14.01 1.37
N PRO A 288 10.86 -14.78 1.66
CA PRO A 288 10.08 -14.61 2.88
C PRO A 288 10.95 -14.87 4.13
N GLU A 289 10.63 -14.20 5.24
CA GLU A 289 11.34 -14.37 6.53
C GLU A 289 11.26 -15.79 7.07
N VAL A 290 10.16 -16.48 6.80
CA VAL A 290 9.95 -17.91 7.04
C VAL A 290 9.51 -18.53 5.73
N HIS A 291 10.28 -19.51 5.23
CA HIS A 291 9.88 -20.19 4.00
C HIS A 291 8.55 -20.95 4.21
N PRO A 292 7.59 -20.90 3.27
CA PRO A 292 6.28 -21.54 3.45
C PRO A 292 6.35 -23.02 3.85
N ASP A 293 7.31 -23.80 3.34
CA ASP A 293 7.49 -25.21 3.72
C ASP A 293 7.87 -25.38 5.22
N VAL A 294 8.55 -24.38 5.78
CA VAL A 294 8.85 -24.35 7.22
C VAL A 294 7.62 -23.89 7.99
N ALA A 295 7.01 -22.77 7.56
CA ALA A 295 5.85 -22.20 8.21
C ALA A 295 4.68 -23.19 8.34
N ASN A 296 4.38 -23.93 7.27
CA ASN A 296 3.29 -24.93 7.23
C ASN A 296 3.48 -26.13 8.19
N ARG A 297 4.67 -26.32 8.76
CA ARG A 297 4.90 -27.36 9.79
C ARG A 297 4.47 -26.90 11.19
N HIS A 298 4.38 -25.59 11.41
CA HIS A 298 4.20 -24.99 12.73
C HIS A 298 3.01 -24.05 12.84
N ALA A 299 2.45 -23.61 11.71
CA ALA A 299 1.33 -22.69 11.67
C ALA A 299 0.12 -23.31 10.95
N ARG A 300 -1.06 -22.92 11.38
CA ARG A 300 -2.31 -23.31 10.75
C ARG A 300 -2.59 -22.52 9.48
N ILE A 301 -2.22 -21.24 9.48
CA ILE A 301 -2.46 -20.35 8.34
C ILE A 301 -1.14 -19.68 7.95
N VAL A 302 -0.80 -19.80 6.66
CA VAL A 302 0.40 -19.19 6.09
C VAL A 302 0.03 -18.32 4.90
N ALA A 303 0.55 -17.09 4.88
CA ALA A 303 0.43 -16.16 3.76
C ALA A 303 1.78 -15.54 3.40
N THR A 304 1.95 -15.16 2.15
CA THR A 304 3.18 -14.49 1.67
C THR A 304 2.85 -13.34 0.72
N GLY A 305 3.84 -12.53 0.37
CA GLY A 305 3.73 -11.53 -0.71
C GLY A 305 3.83 -12.14 -2.11
N ARG A 306 4.14 -13.42 -2.25
CA ARG A 306 4.45 -14.09 -3.52
C ARG A 306 3.20 -14.71 -4.14
N SER A 307 3.10 -14.64 -5.47
CA SER A 307 1.98 -15.18 -6.24
C SER A 307 2.03 -16.69 -6.48
N ASP A 308 3.15 -17.34 -6.18
CA ASP A 308 3.36 -18.78 -6.37
C ASP A 308 2.99 -19.61 -5.12
N PHE A 309 2.45 -18.96 -4.07
CA PHE A 309 1.94 -19.61 -2.85
C PHE A 309 0.48 -19.21 -2.60
N PRO A 310 -0.30 -20.02 -1.85
CA PRO A 310 -1.62 -19.63 -1.38
C PRO A 310 -1.61 -18.36 -0.51
N ASN A 311 -2.75 -17.69 -0.42
CA ASN A 311 -2.92 -16.51 0.42
C ASN A 311 -1.93 -15.38 0.08
N GLN A 312 -1.86 -14.98 -1.18
CA GLN A 312 -1.01 -13.86 -1.57
C GLN A 312 -1.53 -12.54 -0.98
N LEU A 313 -0.81 -11.98 -0.02
CA LEU A 313 -1.08 -10.64 0.50
C LEU A 313 -0.35 -9.60 -0.37
N ASN A 314 -1.09 -8.98 -1.28
CA ASN A 314 -0.55 -8.06 -2.28
C ASN A 314 -1.30 -6.72 -2.24
N ASN A 315 -0.56 -5.61 -2.23
CA ASN A 315 -1.09 -4.24 -2.21
C ASN A 315 -2.05 -3.94 -3.37
N VAL A 316 -1.97 -4.69 -4.47
CA VAL A 316 -2.87 -4.55 -5.63
C VAL A 316 -4.35 -4.77 -5.25
N LEU A 317 -4.64 -5.48 -4.17
CA LEU A 317 -5.98 -5.60 -3.62
C LEU A 317 -6.50 -4.27 -3.02
N VAL A 318 -5.61 -3.32 -2.77
CA VAL A 318 -5.87 -2.13 -1.94
C VAL A 318 -5.86 -0.86 -2.75
N PHE A 319 -4.69 -0.46 -3.30
CA PHE A 319 -4.47 0.89 -3.81
C PHE A 319 -5.39 1.28 -4.98
N PRO A 320 -5.73 0.39 -5.96
CA PRO A 320 -6.59 0.82 -7.06
C PRO A 320 -8.00 1.21 -6.57
N GLY A 321 -8.56 0.41 -5.65
CA GLY A 321 -9.87 0.66 -5.06
C GLY A 321 -9.89 1.86 -4.11
N ILE A 322 -8.84 2.04 -3.30
CA ILE A 322 -8.72 3.20 -2.39
C ILE A 322 -8.72 4.51 -3.18
N PHE A 323 -7.88 4.62 -4.22
CA PHE A 323 -7.84 5.83 -5.04
C PHE A 323 -9.11 6.01 -5.86
N ARG A 324 -9.70 4.92 -6.40
CA ARG A 324 -10.99 5.01 -7.10
C ARG A 324 -12.07 5.62 -6.19
N GLY A 325 -12.23 5.09 -4.98
CA GLY A 325 -13.22 5.61 -4.03
C GLY A 325 -12.92 7.05 -3.58
N ALA A 326 -11.65 7.39 -3.35
CA ALA A 326 -11.26 8.74 -2.98
C ALA A 326 -11.49 9.76 -4.10
N LEU A 327 -11.18 9.41 -5.35
CA LEU A 327 -11.40 10.26 -6.52
C LEU A 327 -12.90 10.45 -6.81
N ASP A 328 -13.73 9.42 -6.66
CA ASP A 328 -15.17 9.47 -6.94
C ASP A 328 -15.91 10.53 -6.11
N VAL A 329 -15.48 10.72 -4.87
CA VAL A 329 -16.03 11.74 -3.96
C VAL A 329 -15.14 12.96 -3.79
N ARG A 330 -14.02 13.01 -4.50
CA ARG A 330 -13.00 14.07 -4.36
C ARG A 330 -12.62 14.25 -2.88
N ALA A 331 -12.23 13.14 -2.26
CA ALA A 331 -11.82 13.17 -0.85
C ALA A 331 -10.58 14.06 -0.68
N THR A 332 -10.53 14.77 0.43
CA THR A 332 -9.38 15.63 0.77
C THR A 332 -8.17 14.86 1.28
N THR A 333 -8.42 13.65 1.79
CA THR A 333 -7.38 12.76 2.34
C THR A 333 -7.87 11.33 2.37
N ILE A 334 -6.98 10.36 2.57
CA ILE A 334 -7.29 8.96 2.89
C ILE A 334 -7.07 8.75 4.39
N SER A 335 -8.18 8.73 5.14
CA SER A 335 -8.16 8.62 6.60
C SER A 335 -7.91 7.20 7.10
N GLU A 336 -7.59 7.07 8.40
CA GLU A 336 -7.44 5.75 9.05
C GLU A 336 -8.75 4.93 8.98
N SER A 337 -9.90 5.58 9.18
CA SER A 337 -11.20 4.93 9.05
C SER A 337 -11.48 4.40 7.63
N MET A 338 -11.04 5.10 6.59
CA MET A 338 -11.12 4.63 5.21
C MET A 338 -10.25 3.39 4.98
N LYS A 339 -9.05 3.34 5.55
CA LYS A 339 -8.14 2.17 5.49
C LYS A 339 -8.71 0.96 6.21
N LEU A 340 -9.28 1.14 7.39
CA LEU A 340 -9.98 0.09 8.13
C LEU A 340 -11.18 -0.46 7.35
N ALA A 341 -11.98 0.43 6.76
CA ALA A 341 -13.13 0.05 5.93
C ALA A 341 -12.70 -0.73 4.67
N ALA A 342 -11.59 -0.32 4.03
CA ALA A 342 -11.01 -1.04 2.90
C ALA A 342 -10.57 -2.46 3.28
N ALA A 343 -9.88 -2.62 4.42
CA ALA A 343 -9.46 -3.93 4.92
C ALA A 343 -10.65 -4.85 5.18
N ARG A 344 -11.72 -4.32 5.80
CA ARG A 344 -12.95 -5.07 6.04
C ARG A 344 -13.63 -5.46 4.72
N ALA A 345 -13.75 -4.54 3.78
CA ALA A 345 -14.37 -4.81 2.49
C ALA A 345 -13.64 -5.89 1.67
N ILE A 346 -12.30 -5.95 1.77
CA ILE A 346 -11.52 -7.03 1.14
C ILE A 346 -11.79 -8.36 1.85
N ALA A 347 -11.77 -8.38 3.17
CA ALA A 347 -12.01 -9.60 3.96
C ALA A 347 -13.40 -10.19 3.71
N ASP A 348 -14.42 -9.35 3.65
CA ASP A 348 -15.83 -9.75 3.48
C ASP A 348 -16.16 -10.31 2.09
N LEU A 349 -15.21 -10.23 1.11
CA LEU A 349 -15.36 -10.87 -0.19
C LEU A 349 -15.10 -12.38 -0.18
N VAL A 350 -14.51 -12.90 0.89
CA VAL A 350 -14.33 -14.33 1.10
C VAL A 350 -15.53 -14.82 1.93
N ASP A 351 -16.46 -15.50 1.26
CA ASP A 351 -17.66 -16.05 1.90
C ASP A 351 -17.32 -17.18 2.88
N ASP A 352 -18.21 -17.46 3.84
CA ASP A 352 -17.97 -18.46 4.90
C ASP A 352 -17.72 -19.87 4.36
N ASP A 353 -18.33 -20.24 3.23
CA ASP A 353 -18.18 -21.54 2.58
C ASP A 353 -16.89 -21.66 1.73
N GLU A 354 -16.28 -20.53 1.36
CA GLU A 354 -14.99 -20.47 0.64
C GLU A 354 -13.80 -20.32 1.61
N LEU A 355 -14.06 -19.79 2.80
CA LEU A 355 -13.02 -19.48 3.79
C LEU A 355 -12.30 -20.75 4.27
N SER A 356 -10.99 -20.80 4.06
CA SER A 356 -10.14 -21.94 4.43
C SER A 356 -8.71 -21.49 4.76
N GLU A 357 -7.91 -22.38 5.31
CA GLU A 357 -6.50 -22.12 5.66
C GLU A 357 -5.66 -21.68 4.46
N THR A 358 -6.08 -22.03 3.24
CA THR A 358 -5.44 -21.66 1.98
C THR A 358 -6.19 -20.58 1.19
N HIS A 359 -7.28 -20.05 1.74
CA HIS A 359 -8.11 -19.02 1.10
C HIS A 359 -8.68 -18.03 2.14
N ILE A 360 -7.79 -17.17 2.69
CA ILE A 360 -8.15 -16.10 3.63
C ILE A 360 -8.27 -14.73 2.97
N ILE A 361 -7.92 -14.61 1.69
CA ILE A 361 -7.89 -13.36 0.95
C ILE A 361 -8.38 -13.62 -0.49
N PRO A 362 -9.16 -12.71 -1.10
CA PRO A 362 -9.60 -12.90 -2.48
C PRO A 362 -8.41 -12.83 -3.46
N SER A 363 -8.59 -13.41 -4.63
CA SER A 363 -7.62 -13.27 -5.73
C SER A 363 -7.48 -11.80 -6.16
N PRO A 364 -6.27 -11.32 -6.48
CA PRO A 364 -6.08 -10.01 -7.10
C PRO A 364 -6.85 -9.80 -8.40
N PHE A 365 -7.22 -10.90 -9.07
CA PHE A 365 -7.97 -10.88 -10.32
C PHE A 365 -9.49 -10.96 -10.12
N ASP A 366 -9.99 -11.01 -8.88
CA ASP A 366 -11.42 -10.92 -8.61
C ASP A 366 -11.92 -9.49 -8.90
N PRO A 367 -12.81 -9.32 -9.89
CA PRO A 367 -13.27 -7.98 -10.30
C PRO A 367 -14.09 -7.27 -9.21
N ARG A 368 -14.56 -7.99 -8.19
CA ARG A 368 -15.31 -7.42 -7.07
C ARG A 368 -14.44 -6.59 -6.14
N VAL A 369 -13.13 -6.91 -6.04
CA VAL A 369 -12.23 -6.33 -5.02
C VAL A 369 -12.17 -4.81 -5.11
N SER A 370 -11.75 -4.27 -6.25
CA SER A 370 -11.58 -2.82 -6.41
C SER A 370 -12.89 -2.05 -6.20
N GLN A 371 -14.02 -2.63 -6.64
CA GLN A 371 -15.34 -2.02 -6.47
C GLN A 371 -15.79 -2.02 -5.01
N ALA A 372 -15.56 -3.11 -4.27
CA ALA A 372 -15.88 -3.21 -2.84
C ALA A 372 -15.06 -2.22 -2.02
N VAL A 373 -13.76 -2.15 -2.27
CA VAL A 373 -12.86 -1.19 -1.64
C VAL A 373 -13.27 0.25 -1.96
N ALA A 374 -13.51 0.57 -3.23
CA ALA A 374 -13.92 1.92 -3.64
C ALA A 374 -15.23 2.35 -2.97
N ARG A 375 -16.22 1.45 -2.89
CA ARG A 375 -17.47 1.73 -2.19
C ARG A 375 -17.26 1.98 -0.70
N ALA A 376 -16.50 1.13 -0.02
CA ALA A 376 -16.23 1.27 1.42
C ALA A 376 -15.49 2.59 1.73
N VAL A 377 -14.53 2.97 0.89
CA VAL A 377 -13.80 4.24 0.99
C VAL A 377 -14.72 5.43 0.76
N THR A 378 -15.55 5.40 -0.29
CA THR A 378 -16.54 6.44 -0.63
C THR A 378 -17.53 6.67 0.51
N ASP A 379 -18.14 5.60 1.02
CA ASP A 379 -19.13 5.68 2.09
C ASP A 379 -18.51 6.20 3.39
N THR A 380 -17.28 5.79 3.67
CA THR A 380 -16.54 6.27 4.84
C THR A 380 -16.16 7.74 4.70
N ALA A 381 -15.65 8.16 3.54
CA ALA A 381 -15.31 9.56 3.28
C ALA A 381 -16.53 10.49 3.44
N ARG A 382 -17.71 10.07 2.97
CA ARG A 382 -18.96 10.81 3.15
C ARG A 382 -19.37 10.90 4.62
N ARG A 383 -19.36 9.77 5.33
CA ARG A 383 -19.69 9.71 6.76
C ARG A 383 -18.78 10.61 7.60
N ASP A 384 -17.49 10.65 7.28
CA ASP A 384 -16.46 11.35 8.04
C ASP A 384 -16.32 12.82 7.58
N GLY A 385 -17.11 13.29 6.62
CA GLY A 385 -17.10 14.67 6.14
C GLY A 385 -15.87 15.03 5.29
N LEU A 386 -15.20 14.03 4.71
CA LEU A 386 -13.99 14.19 3.89
C LEU A 386 -14.29 14.28 2.40
N ALA A 387 -15.52 14.06 2.00
CA ALA A 387 -15.96 14.11 0.61
C ALA A 387 -16.33 15.54 0.21
N ARG A 388 -15.73 16.07 -0.87
CA ARG A 388 -16.14 17.35 -1.49
C ARG A 388 -17.29 17.16 -2.47
N ARG A 389 -17.47 15.95 -2.99
CA ARG A 389 -18.61 15.56 -3.83
C ARG A 389 -19.48 14.58 -3.04
N PRO A 390 -20.48 15.07 -2.28
CA PRO A 390 -21.23 14.23 -1.34
C PRO A 390 -22.21 13.26 -2.03
N TYR A 391 -22.65 13.55 -3.29
CA TYR A 391 -23.63 12.75 -4.04
C TYR A 391 -23.25 12.59 -5.51
#